data_e5655797471a82aa057289e9ebb272a9
#
_entry.id   e5655797471a82aa057289e9ebb272a9
#
_cell.length_a   1.000
_cell.length_b   1.000
_cell.length_c   1.000
_cell.angle_alpha   90.00
_cell.angle_beta   90.00
_cell.angle_gamma   90.00
#
_symmetry.space_group_name_H-M   'P 1'
#
loop_
_entity.id
_entity.type
_entity.pdbx_description
1 polymer ?
#
loop_
_entity_poly.entity_id
_entity_poly.type
_entity_poly.pdbx_seq_one_letter_code
_entity_poly.pdbx_strand_id
1 'polypeptide(L)'
;MKTKYRKFKLTLWTLGPVHIGSGQLHTAREYILEGDEYYFPDMTLLYDELIKRGIDEKFQKFLIDSENKTNRIRDFLAEHGITKRDFGGYRLKATGLEKPKGENVPRNQETTDPGEINGVHQFMRDCYGNPYVPGSSLKGAIRTILMNTHWHSTDFKQENKKGKIVENKKAIPWGPTRRQRHEKIKPFDDIFNEIRVSDSQPLTNDDLILVQKWDFTPDDTKPHSLSIYREALRPGTKMEFEIITALGLEGGRAGELISSL
;
A
#
# COMPACT_ATOMS: atom_id res chain seq x y z
N MET A 1 -34.59 18.45 -10.75
CA MET A 1 -34.30 17.30 -11.66
C MET A 1 -33.63 16.20 -10.84
N LYS A 2 -34.17 14.97 -10.79
CA LYS A 2 -33.47 13.86 -10.15
C LYS A 2 -32.34 13.42 -11.06
N THR A 3 -31.07 13.58 -10.63
CA THR A 3 -29.92 13.07 -11.34
C THR A 3 -30.04 11.55 -11.39
N LYS A 4 -30.09 10.98 -12.57
CA LYS A 4 -30.09 9.52 -12.74
C LYS A 4 -28.64 9.06 -12.74
N TYR A 5 -28.34 7.96 -12.03
CA TYR A 5 -27.02 7.35 -11.94
C TYR A 5 -27.04 5.96 -12.55
N ARG A 6 -25.92 5.56 -13.13
CA ARG A 6 -25.63 4.15 -13.45
C ARG A 6 -24.67 3.59 -12.42
N LYS A 7 -24.87 2.31 -12.09
CA LYS A 7 -24.07 1.57 -11.15
C LYS A 7 -23.50 0.33 -11.85
N PHE A 8 -22.19 0.16 -11.72
CA PHE A 8 -21.46 -0.97 -12.27
C PHE A 8 -20.79 -1.73 -11.13
N LYS A 9 -20.72 -3.05 -11.25
CA LYS A 9 -19.90 -3.91 -10.41
C LYS A 9 -18.59 -4.17 -11.14
N LEU A 10 -17.46 -3.90 -10.47
CA LEU A 10 -16.13 -4.19 -10.98
C LEU A 10 -15.49 -5.26 -10.10
N THR A 11 -15.02 -6.33 -10.73
CA THR A 11 -14.26 -7.38 -10.05
C THR A 11 -12.83 -7.37 -10.60
N LEU A 12 -11.86 -7.28 -9.70
CA LEU A 12 -10.43 -7.29 -10.03
C LEU A 12 -9.72 -8.44 -9.34
N TRP A 13 -8.66 -8.93 -9.98
CA TRP A 13 -7.73 -9.90 -9.41
C TRP A 13 -6.32 -9.34 -9.47
N THR A 14 -5.55 -9.51 -8.41
CA THR A 14 -4.14 -9.15 -8.42
C THR A 14 -3.34 -10.16 -9.26
N LEU A 15 -2.55 -9.68 -10.22
CA LEU A 15 -1.62 -10.51 -11.00
C LEU A 15 -0.25 -10.64 -10.30
N GLY A 16 0.10 -9.67 -9.48
CA GLY A 16 1.31 -9.62 -8.67
C GLY A 16 1.03 -9.01 -7.31
N PRO A 17 2.02 -8.90 -6.42
CA PRO A 17 1.84 -8.25 -5.12
C PRO A 17 1.42 -6.79 -5.29
N VAL A 18 0.37 -6.38 -4.58
CA VAL A 18 -0.14 -4.99 -4.60
C VAL A 18 -0.09 -4.43 -3.19
N HIS A 19 0.62 -3.31 -3.01
CA HIS A 19 0.68 -2.59 -1.74
C HIS A 19 -0.06 -1.26 -1.82
N ILE A 20 -0.93 -1.03 -0.84
CA ILE A 20 -1.56 0.27 -0.59
C ILE A 20 -1.30 0.61 0.86
N GLY A 21 -0.42 1.59 1.09
CA GLY A 21 0.06 1.93 2.42
C GLY A 21 -0.97 2.69 3.25
N SER A 22 -1.09 2.32 4.54
CA SER A 22 -1.86 3.07 5.54
C SER A 22 -1.12 4.32 6.03
N GLY A 23 0.18 4.43 5.76
CA GLY A 23 1.07 5.41 6.36
C GLY A 23 1.68 4.93 7.68
N GLN A 24 1.26 3.79 8.21
CA GLN A 24 1.82 3.20 9.43
C GLN A 24 3.02 2.31 9.10
N LEU A 25 3.94 2.23 10.07
CA LEU A 25 5.13 1.39 10.00
C LEU A 25 5.22 0.54 11.26
N HIS A 26 5.19 -0.78 11.11
CA HIS A 26 5.54 -1.68 12.20
C HIS A 26 7.05 -1.74 12.36
N THR A 27 7.50 -1.55 13.58
CA THR A 27 8.92 -1.64 13.95
C THR A 27 9.29 -3.07 14.38
N ALA A 28 10.58 -3.36 14.54
CA ALA A 28 11.05 -4.63 15.07
C ALA A 28 10.55 -4.95 16.50
N ARG A 29 9.92 -3.98 17.19
CA ARG A 29 9.30 -4.13 18.51
C ARG A 29 7.83 -4.55 18.43
N GLU A 30 7.27 -4.69 17.23
CA GLU A 30 5.83 -4.95 17.01
C GLU A 30 5.58 -6.25 16.27
N TYR A 31 6.63 -7.00 15.90
CA TYR A 31 6.47 -8.31 15.28
C TYR A 31 7.43 -9.35 15.89
N ILE A 32 7.09 -10.61 15.73
CA ILE A 32 7.89 -11.77 16.12
C ILE A 32 8.12 -12.62 14.88
N LEU A 33 9.39 -12.93 14.59
CA LEU A 33 9.74 -13.86 13.52
C LEU A 33 9.67 -15.29 14.02
N GLU A 34 8.82 -16.11 13.40
CA GLU A 34 8.64 -17.55 13.71
C GLU A 34 8.84 -18.37 12.43
N GLY A 35 10.06 -18.84 12.20
CA GLY A 35 10.41 -19.53 10.96
C GLY A 35 10.38 -18.59 9.75
N ASP A 36 9.48 -18.84 8.80
CA ASP A 36 9.26 -18.02 7.61
C ASP A 36 8.05 -17.07 7.72
N GLU A 37 7.43 -17.00 8.90
CA GLU A 37 6.28 -16.16 9.17
C GLU A 37 6.62 -15.00 10.12
N TYR A 38 6.07 -13.84 9.81
CA TYR A 38 6.11 -12.65 10.66
C TYR A 38 4.78 -12.54 11.38
N TYR A 39 4.82 -12.71 12.69
CA TYR A 39 3.66 -12.62 13.57
C TYR A 39 3.56 -11.19 14.13
N PHE A 40 2.45 -10.53 13.88
CA PHE A 40 2.08 -9.21 14.40
C PHE A 40 1.03 -9.40 15.48
N PRO A 41 1.42 -9.41 16.77
CA PRO A 41 0.47 -9.56 17.87
C PRO A 41 -0.49 -8.37 17.96
N ASP A 42 -1.67 -8.59 18.48
CA ASP A 42 -2.52 -7.50 18.95
C ASP A 42 -1.85 -6.88 20.19
N MET A 43 -1.35 -5.67 20.01
CA MET A 43 -0.59 -4.97 21.05
C MET A 43 -1.44 -4.68 22.29
N THR A 44 -2.77 -4.58 22.16
CA THR A 44 -3.69 -4.40 23.29
C THR A 44 -3.76 -5.66 24.13
N LEU A 45 -3.98 -6.81 23.48
CA LEU A 45 -4.02 -8.10 24.17
C LEU A 45 -2.67 -8.48 24.78
N LEU A 46 -1.59 -8.14 24.10
CA LEU A 46 -0.25 -8.32 24.66
C LEU A 46 -0.07 -7.45 25.90
N TYR A 47 -0.41 -6.17 25.84
CA TYR A 47 -0.24 -5.23 26.94
C TYR A 47 -1.09 -5.62 28.15
N ASP A 48 -2.31 -6.09 27.95
CA ASP A 48 -3.17 -6.63 29.01
C ASP A 48 -2.52 -7.81 29.72
N GLU A 49 -1.83 -8.69 29.02
CA GLU A 49 -1.09 -9.81 29.62
C GLU A 49 0.11 -9.30 30.44
N LEU A 50 0.82 -8.26 29.95
CA LEU A 50 1.95 -7.66 30.65
C LEU A 50 1.49 -6.98 31.96
N ILE A 51 0.36 -6.28 31.95
CA ILE A 51 -0.26 -5.70 33.15
C ILE A 51 -0.57 -6.80 34.20
N LYS A 52 -1.20 -7.89 33.78
CA LYS A 52 -1.52 -9.01 34.67
C LYS A 52 -0.29 -9.60 35.35
N ARG A 53 0.87 -9.48 34.73
CA ARG A 53 2.16 -9.96 35.24
C ARG A 53 2.96 -8.89 35.98
N GLY A 54 2.50 -7.64 36.00
CA GLY A 54 3.17 -6.51 36.65
C GLY A 54 4.49 -6.09 35.98
N ILE A 55 4.58 -6.25 34.67
CA ILE A 55 5.79 -5.92 33.89
C ILE A 55 5.53 -4.84 32.83
N ASP A 56 4.37 -4.21 32.86
CA ASP A 56 3.95 -3.15 31.94
C ASP A 56 4.88 -1.94 31.95
N GLU A 57 5.37 -1.49 33.13
CA GLU A 57 6.34 -0.40 33.23
C GLU A 57 7.67 -0.75 32.53
N LYS A 58 8.13 -1.99 32.62
CA LYS A 58 9.35 -2.44 31.94
C LYS A 58 9.14 -2.43 30.43
N PHE A 59 7.96 -2.84 29.98
CA PHE A 59 7.60 -2.82 28.56
C PHE A 59 7.52 -1.39 28.00
N GLN A 60 6.97 -0.44 28.76
CA GLN A 60 6.97 0.96 28.38
C GLN A 60 8.42 1.49 28.21
N LYS A 61 9.31 1.16 29.14
CA LYS A 61 10.74 1.53 29.01
C LYS A 61 11.38 0.87 27.78
N PHE A 62 11.09 -0.39 27.51
CA PHE A 62 11.54 -1.09 26.32
C PHE A 62 11.08 -0.40 25.01
N LEU A 63 9.82 0.07 24.96
CA LEU A 63 9.31 0.77 23.77
C LEU A 63 9.95 2.14 23.54
N ILE A 64 10.28 2.87 24.63
CA ILE A 64 10.83 4.23 24.57
C ILE A 64 12.36 4.24 24.40
N ASP A 65 13.03 3.13 24.72
CA ASP A 65 14.49 3.03 24.61
C ASP A 65 14.97 3.28 23.19
N SER A 66 15.46 4.51 22.97
CA SER A 66 15.98 4.95 21.66
C SER A 66 17.44 4.57 21.42
N GLU A 67 18.17 4.19 22.47
CA GLU A 67 19.60 3.87 22.38
C GLU A 67 19.82 2.48 21.79
N ASN A 68 18.88 1.55 22.02
CA ASN A 68 18.99 0.16 21.60
C ASN A 68 18.00 -0.18 20.49
N LYS A 69 18.33 0.23 19.27
CA LYS A 69 17.52 -0.03 18.06
C LYS A 69 17.36 -1.51 17.71
N THR A 70 18.16 -2.38 18.32
CA THR A 70 18.12 -3.83 18.11
C THR A 70 17.20 -4.55 19.09
N ASN A 71 16.60 -3.85 20.07
CA ASN A 71 15.67 -4.43 21.02
C ASN A 71 14.42 -4.95 20.30
N ARG A 72 14.13 -6.23 20.49
CA ARG A 72 13.06 -6.96 19.83
C ARG A 72 12.04 -7.44 20.84
N ILE A 73 10.78 -7.41 20.45
CA ILE A 73 9.70 -7.89 21.31
C ILE A 73 9.89 -9.36 21.71
N ARG A 74 10.39 -10.21 20.81
CA ARG A 74 10.68 -11.62 21.11
C ARG A 74 11.65 -11.77 22.28
N ASP A 75 12.71 -11.00 22.28
CA ASP A 75 13.77 -11.09 23.28
C ASP A 75 13.25 -10.55 24.64
N PHE A 76 12.49 -9.46 24.61
CA PHE A 76 11.80 -8.94 25.80
C PHE A 76 10.87 -9.98 26.43
N LEU A 77 10.05 -10.65 25.61
CA LEU A 77 9.13 -11.70 26.11
C LEU A 77 9.89 -12.88 26.69
N ALA A 78 10.97 -13.31 26.05
CA ALA A 78 11.82 -14.40 26.53
C ALA A 78 12.51 -14.06 27.87
N GLU A 79 13.07 -12.86 28.00
CA GLU A 79 13.72 -12.36 29.21
C GLU A 79 12.78 -12.34 30.41
N HIS A 80 11.49 -12.05 30.18
CA HIS A 80 10.47 -12.00 31.23
C HIS A 80 9.71 -13.32 31.39
N GLY A 81 10.18 -14.42 30.81
CA GLY A 81 9.58 -15.76 30.97
C GLY A 81 8.17 -15.88 30.39
N ILE A 82 7.84 -15.07 29.38
CA ILE A 82 6.53 -15.13 28.73
C ILE A 82 6.58 -16.21 27.65
N THR A 83 5.98 -17.35 27.95
CA THR A 83 5.91 -18.51 27.05
C THR A 83 4.66 -18.52 26.18
N LYS A 84 3.67 -17.67 26.49
CA LYS A 84 2.49 -17.51 25.65
C LYS A 84 2.91 -16.98 24.29
N ARG A 85 2.47 -17.66 23.23
CA ARG A 85 2.84 -17.36 21.84
C ARG A 85 1.71 -16.77 21.00
N ASP A 86 0.51 -16.67 21.56
CA ASP A 86 -0.65 -16.14 20.84
C ASP A 86 -1.31 -15.02 21.64
N PHE A 87 -1.22 -13.82 21.08
CA PHE A 87 -1.84 -12.60 21.58
C PHE A 87 -2.86 -12.05 20.58
N GLY A 88 -3.48 -12.92 19.75
CA GLY A 88 -4.31 -12.44 18.66
C GLY A 88 -3.47 -11.83 17.53
N GLY A 89 -4.03 -10.87 16.81
CA GLY A 89 -3.34 -10.25 15.68
C GLY A 89 -3.31 -11.15 14.44
N TYR A 90 -2.20 -11.11 13.67
CA TYR A 90 -2.11 -11.83 12.38
C TYR A 90 -0.69 -12.27 12.04
N ARG A 91 -0.58 -13.17 11.07
CA ARG A 91 0.70 -13.67 10.55
C ARG A 91 0.79 -13.46 9.08
N LEU A 92 1.98 -13.12 8.59
CA LEU A 92 2.29 -12.96 7.18
C LEU A 92 3.44 -13.85 6.77
N LYS A 93 3.27 -14.59 5.68
CA LYS A 93 4.37 -15.30 5.03
C LYS A 93 5.24 -14.34 4.28
N ALA A 94 6.56 -14.52 4.43
CA ALA A 94 7.52 -13.77 3.66
C ALA A 94 7.67 -14.37 2.26
N THR A 95 7.66 -13.51 1.24
CA THR A 95 7.83 -13.93 -0.16
C THR A 95 8.87 -13.05 -0.84
N GLY A 96 9.89 -13.67 -1.41
CA GLY A 96 10.92 -12.99 -2.20
C GLY A 96 11.80 -12.04 -1.39
N LEU A 97 11.99 -12.30 -0.09
CA LEU A 97 12.90 -11.52 0.72
C LEU A 97 14.34 -11.96 0.45
N GLU A 98 15.21 -10.97 0.19
CA GLU A 98 16.65 -11.20 0.29
C GLU A 98 17.10 -11.05 1.74
N LYS A 99 18.05 -11.88 2.13
CA LYS A 99 18.72 -11.74 3.43
C LYS A 99 19.36 -10.36 3.52
N PRO A 100 19.19 -9.62 4.62
CA PRO A 100 19.97 -8.42 4.86
C PRO A 100 21.45 -8.79 4.77
N LYS A 101 22.18 -8.16 3.86
CA LYS A 101 23.63 -8.30 3.79
C LYS A 101 24.22 -7.55 4.98
N GLY A 102 24.32 -8.22 6.13
CA GLY A 102 25.14 -7.73 7.23
C GLY A 102 26.61 -7.76 6.80
N GLU A 103 27.35 -6.68 6.98
CA GLU A 103 28.75 -6.57 6.62
C GLU A 103 29.66 -7.62 7.29
N ASN A 104 29.14 -8.43 8.23
CA ASN A 104 29.88 -9.40 9.04
C ASN A 104 29.29 -10.83 9.07
N VAL A 105 28.42 -11.22 8.13
CA VAL A 105 27.97 -12.61 8.08
C VAL A 105 28.96 -13.44 7.29
N PRO A 106 29.62 -14.45 7.90
CA PRO A 106 30.53 -15.35 7.18
C PRO A 106 29.82 -16.00 6.00
N ARG A 107 30.45 -15.99 4.82
CA ARG A 107 29.91 -16.52 3.55
C ARG A 107 29.44 -17.98 3.60
N ASN A 108 29.72 -18.71 4.64
CA ASN A 108 29.48 -20.17 4.76
C ASN A 108 28.32 -20.55 5.67
N GLN A 109 27.56 -19.59 6.23
CA GLN A 109 26.33 -19.89 6.91
C GLN A 109 25.13 -19.59 5.98
N GLU A 110 24.66 -20.60 5.29
CA GLU A 110 23.33 -20.66 4.71
C GLU A 110 22.30 -20.67 5.86
N THR A 111 22.03 -19.54 6.45
CA THR A 111 20.90 -19.41 7.36
C THR A 111 19.66 -19.34 6.50
N THR A 112 18.76 -20.28 6.66
CA THR A 112 17.43 -20.32 6.05
C THR A 112 16.48 -19.25 6.63
N ASP A 113 16.95 -18.50 7.60
CA ASP A 113 16.21 -17.44 8.26
C ASP A 113 16.12 -16.21 7.34
N PRO A 114 14.92 -15.75 6.94
CA PRO A 114 14.76 -14.56 6.10
C PRO A 114 15.33 -13.28 6.75
N GLY A 115 15.78 -13.37 7.99
CA GLY A 115 16.42 -12.28 8.71
C GLY A 115 15.41 -11.30 9.32
N GLU A 116 15.89 -10.60 10.30
CA GLU A 116 15.11 -9.61 11.00
C GLU A 116 15.12 -8.30 10.22
N ILE A 117 13.96 -7.74 9.98
CA ILE A 117 13.73 -6.52 9.20
C ILE A 117 13.45 -5.34 10.14
N ASN A 118 13.94 -4.16 9.77
CA ASN A 118 13.84 -2.98 10.64
C ASN A 118 12.44 -2.33 10.69
N GLY A 119 11.61 -2.63 9.72
CA GLY A 119 10.23 -2.12 9.69
C GLY A 119 9.44 -2.64 8.52
N VAL A 120 8.14 -2.71 8.70
CA VAL A 120 7.16 -3.15 7.71
C VAL A 120 6.11 -2.07 7.48
N HIS A 121 5.99 -1.58 6.26
CA HIS A 121 4.91 -0.67 5.90
C HIS A 121 3.59 -1.43 5.86
N GLN A 122 2.67 -1.01 6.71
CA GLN A 122 1.37 -1.64 6.87
C GLN A 122 0.47 -1.37 5.66
N PHE A 123 -0.31 -2.37 5.28
CA PHE A 123 -1.38 -2.23 4.30
C PHE A 123 -2.55 -1.41 4.87
N MET A 124 -3.33 -0.79 4.00
CA MET A 124 -4.53 -0.04 4.39
C MET A 124 -5.55 -0.96 5.07
N ARG A 125 -6.04 -0.55 6.24
CA ARG A 125 -7.02 -1.28 7.05
C ARG A 125 -8.20 -0.41 7.43
N ASP A 126 -9.36 -1.02 7.56
CA ASP A 126 -10.56 -0.38 8.09
C ASP A 126 -10.50 -0.20 9.63
N CYS A 127 -11.55 0.37 10.21
CA CYS A 127 -11.61 0.57 11.66
C CYS A 127 -11.72 -0.73 12.46
N TYR A 128 -11.97 -1.87 11.83
CA TYR A 128 -11.99 -3.20 12.44
C TYR A 128 -10.68 -3.96 12.24
N GLY A 129 -9.69 -3.34 11.57
CA GLY A 129 -8.39 -3.94 11.29
C GLY A 129 -8.36 -4.82 10.03
N ASN A 130 -9.44 -4.90 9.25
CA ASN A 130 -9.48 -5.68 8.03
C ASN A 130 -8.77 -4.94 6.90
N PRO A 131 -7.92 -5.62 6.10
CA PRO A 131 -7.36 -5.03 4.90
C PRO A 131 -8.46 -4.66 3.90
N TYR A 132 -8.30 -3.55 3.18
CA TYR A 132 -9.18 -3.17 2.08
C TYR A 132 -8.47 -2.27 1.09
N VAL A 133 -9.03 -2.14 -0.10
CA VAL A 133 -8.52 -1.23 -1.14
C VAL A 133 -9.43 0.00 -1.22
N PRO A 134 -8.91 1.21 -0.87
CA PRO A 134 -9.68 2.43 -0.99
C PRO A 134 -10.10 2.71 -2.43
N GLY A 135 -11.35 3.08 -2.64
CA GLY A 135 -11.86 3.46 -3.95
C GLY A 135 -11.13 4.65 -4.55
N SER A 136 -10.62 5.54 -3.70
CA SER A 136 -9.77 6.66 -4.14
C SER A 136 -8.46 6.20 -4.78
N SER A 137 -7.84 5.13 -4.25
CA SER A 137 -6.62 4.53 -4.81
C SER A 137 -6.91 3.89 -6.16
N LEU A 138 -7.99 3.11 -6.26
CA LEU A 138 -8.42 2.51 -7.53
C LEU A 138 -8.79 3.58 -8.56
N LYS A 139 -9.54 4.60 -8.16
CA LYS A 139 -9.90 5.73 -9.02
C LYS A 139 -8.66 6.45 -9.57
N GLY A 140 -7.65 6.66 -8.72
CA GLY A 140 -6.37 7.25 -9.12
C GLY A 140 -5.61 6.39 -10.12
N ALA A 141 -5.57 5.07 -9.91
CA ALA A 141 -4.94 4.12 -10.83
C ALA A 141 -5.66 4.11 -12.20
N ILE A 142 -6.98 4.00 -12.22
CA ILE A 142 -7.80 4.06 -13.44
C ILE A 142 -7.52 5.37 -14.20
N ARG A 143 -7.54 6.50 -13.50
CA ARG A 143 -7.22 7.80 -14.10
C ARG A 143 -5.85 7.80 -14.77
N THR A 144 -4.83 7.30 -14.10
CA THR A 144 -3.46 7.25 -14.61
C THR A 144 -3.35 6.37 -15.85
N ILE A 145 -3.98 5.19 -15.84
CA ILE A 145 -4.00 4.26 -16.97
C ILE A 145 -4.66 4.91 -18.18
N LEU A 146 -5.84 5.48 -18.01
CA LEU A 146 -6.58 6.12 -19.10
C LEU A 146 -5.83 7.32 -19.67
N MET A 147 -5.17 8.10 -18.82
CA MET A 147 -4.29 9.18 -19.28
C MET A 147 -3.14 8.67 -20.14
N ASN A 148 -2.54 7.54 -19.78
CA ASN A 148 -1.40 6.99 -20.52
C ASN A 148 -1.79 6.27 -21.81
N THR A 149 -3.00 5.68 -21.89
CA THR A 149 -3.44 4.91 -23.07
C THR A 149 -4.08 5.76 -24.14
N HIS A 150 -4.87 6.77 -23.77
CA HIS A 150 -5.64 7.59 -24.72
C HIS A 150 -4.93 8.87 -25.15
N TRP A 151 -3.80 9.21 -24.52
CA TRP A 151 -3.13 10.48 -24.73
C TRP A 151 -1.65 10.24 -24.95
N HIS A 152 -1.16 10.71 -26.09
CA HIS A 152 0.26 10.66 -26.35
C HIS A 152 1.00 11.49 -25.29
N SER A 153 2.11 10.98 -24.80
CA SER A 153 2.92 11.62 -23.75
C SER A 153 3.35 13.05 -24.08
N THR A 154 3.31 13.43 -25.37
CA THR A 154 3.59 14.77 -25.87
C THR A 154 2.52 15.79 -25.51
N ASP A 155 1.26 15.37 -25.32
CA ASP A 155 0.14 16.28 -25.03
C ASP A 155 0.19 16.82 -23.59
N PHE A 156 0.89 16.11 -22.71
CA PHE A 156 1.05 16.47 -21.29
C PHE A 156 2.40 17.07 -20.97
N LYS A 157 3.34 17.03 -21.89
CA LYS A 157 4.68 17.54 -21.69
C LYS A 157 4.84 18.89 -22.40
N GLN A 158 5.34 19.85 -21.68
CA GLN A 158 5.74 21.15 -22.24
C GLN A 158 7.16 21.46 -21.82
N GLU A 159 7.90 22.11 -22.65
CA GLU A 159 9.20 22.65 -22.32
C GLU A 159 9.01 23.95 -21.52
N ASN A 160 9.63 24.05 -20.35
CA ASN A 160 9.63 25.28 -19.58
C ASN A 160 10.68 26.25 -20.13
N LYS A 161 10.66 27.50 -19.64
CA LYS A 161 11.59 28.56 -20.05
C LYS A 161 13.08 28.24 -19.84
N LYS A 162 13.40 27.11 -19.19
CA LYS A 162 14.77 26.63 -18.92
C LYS A 162 15.11 25.39 -19.76
N GLY A 163 14.34 25.06 -20.78
CA GLY A 163 14.56 23.88 -21.62
C GLY A 163 14.23 22.54 -20.95
N LYS A 164 13.60 22.53 -19.76
CA LYS A 164 13.26 21.32 -19.04
C LYS A 164 11.85 20.88 -19.37
N ILE A 165 11.67 19.61 -19.72
CA ILE A 165 10.35 19.02 -19.95
C ILE A 165 9.62 18.91 -18.61
N VAL A 166 8.44 19.53 -18.52
CA VAL A 166 7.57 19.53 -17.34
C VAL A 166 6.15 19.15 -17.75
N GLU A 167 5.36 18.65 -16.79
CA GLU A 167 3.96 18.37 -17.06
C GLU A 167 3.17 19.63 -17.45
N ASN A 168 2.44 19.52 -18.53
CA ASN A 168 1.48 20.56 -18.93
C ASN A 168 0.17 20.38 -18.15
N LYS A 169 0.11 20.93 -16.94
CA LYS A 169 -1.08 20.88 -16.09
C LYS A 169 -2.35 21.51 -16.72
N LYS A 170 -2.21 22.26 -17.82
CA LYS A 170 -3.32 22.85 -18.57
C LYS A 170 -3.92 21.90 -19.60
N ALA A 171 -3.22 20.86 -19.96
CA ALA A 171 -3.64 19.85 -20.91
C ALA A 171 -4.33 18.65 -20.23
N ILE A 172 -4.99 18.86 -19.09
CA ILE A 172 -5.75 17.80 -18.45
C ILE A 172 -6.93 17.45 -19.37
N PRO A 173 -6.96 16.21 -19.92
CA PRO A 173 -7.89 15.84 -20.99
C PRO A 173 -9.35 15.77 -20.56
N TRP A 174 -9.58 15.70 -19.27
CA TRP A 174 -10.88 15.53 -18.64
C TRP A 174 -11.51 16.85 -18.18
N GLY A 175 -10.79 17.93 -18.32
CA GLY A 175 -11.31 19.25 -18.05
C GLY A 175 -12.27 19.68 -19.16
N PRO A 176 -13.13 20.68 -18.92
CA PRO A 176 -14.02 21.21 -19.92
C PRO A 176 -13.20 21.68 -21.14
N THR A 177 -13.54 21.12 -22.29
CA THR A 177 -12.84 21.31 -23.58
C THR A 177 -12.88 22.74 -24.11
N ARG A 178 -13.53 23.65 -23.42
CA ARG A 178 -13.72 25.04 -23.80
C ARG A 178 -13.69 25.93 -22.57
N ARG A 179 -12.50 26.27 -22.11
CA ARG A 179 -12.37 27.53 -21.39
C ARG A 179 -11.09 28.23 -21.81
N GLN A 180 -11.30 29.51 -22.02
CA GLN A 180 -10.36 30.49 -22.52
C GLN A 180 -8.98 30.31 -21.83
N ARG A 181 -7.93 30.56 -22.59
CA ARG A 181 -6.51 30.38 -22.24
C ARG A 181 -6.03 31.01 -20.93
N HIS A 182 -6.91 31.59 -20.12
CA HIS A 182 -6.59 32.34 -18.90
C HIS A 182 -7.32 31.89 -17.64
N GLU A 183 -8.28 30.96 -17.69
CA GLU A 183 -8.95 30.46 -16.48
C GLU A 183 -8.21 29.27 -15.89
N LYS A 184 -7.94 29.35 -14.57
CA LYS A 184 -7.46 28.20 -13.81
C LYS A 184 -8.55 27.12 -13.84
N ILE A 185 -8.18 25.91 -14.31
CA ILE A 185 -9.08 24.74 -14.23
C ILE A 185 -9.45 24.55 -12.77
N LYS A 186 -10.72 24.70 -12.47
CA LYS A 186 -11.23 24.46 -11.12
C LYS A 186 -11.33 22.95 -10.92
N PRO A 187 -10.98 22.42 -9.72
CA PRO A 187 -11.11 20.99 -9.43
C PRO A 187 -12.49 20.42 -9.70
N PHE A 188 -13.54 21.25 -9.65
CA PHE A 188 -14.93 20.88 -9.93
C PHE A 188 -15.23 20.60 -11.41
N ASP A 189 -14.36 21.04 -12.32
CA ASP A 189 -14.55 20.88 -13.76
C ASP A 189 -13.95 19.55 -14.28
N ASP A 190 -13.39 18.73 -13.38
CA ASP A 190 -12.81 17.43 -13.75
C ASP A 190 -13.93 16.38 -13.87
N ILE A 191 -14.00 15.73 -15.02
CA ILE A 191 -15.01 14.68 -15.31
C ILE A 191 -14.94 13.52 -14.31
N PHE A 192 -13.78 13.24 -13.75
CA PHE A 192 -13.63 12.22 -12.71
C PHE A 192 -14.41 12.55 -11.43
N ASN A 193 -14.86 13.80 -11.23
CA ASN A 193 -15.74 14.13 -10.11
C ASN A 193 -17.13 13.49 -10.22
N GLU A 194 -17.56 13.20 -11.44
CA GLU A 194 -18.84 12.52 -11.72
C GLU A 194 -18.74 10.98 -11.61
N ILE A 195 -17.51 10.45 -11.47
CA ILE A 195 -17.25 9.02 -11.28
C ILE A 195 -16.96 8.79 -9.80
N ARG A 196 -17.77 7.96 -9.16
CA ARG A 196 -17.58 7.54 -7.77
C ARG A 196 -17.17 6.08 -7.76
N VAL A 197 -16.11 5.76 -7.07
CA VAL A 197 -15.62 4.40 -6.88
C VAL A 197 -15.74 4.08 -5.39
N SER A 198 -16.42 2.99 -5.05
CA SER A 198 -16.50 2.52 -3.66
C SER A 198 -15.16 1.98 -3.20
N ASP A 199 -14.98 1.86 -1.91
CA ASP A 199 -13.94 0.99 -1.36
C ASP A 199 -14.26 -0.48 -1.73
N SER A 200 -13.26 -1.36 -1.68
CA SER A 200 -13.49 -2.78 -1.82
C SER A 200 -14.28 -3.32 -0.62
N GLN A 201 -14.85 -4.53 -0.76
CA GLN A 201 -15.24 -5.27 0.44
C GLN A 201 -14.01 -5.49 1.34
N PRO A 202 -14.20 -5.68 2.66
CA PRO A 202 -13.12 -6.09 3.55
C PRO A 202 -12.49 -7.41 3.07
N LEU A 203 -11.18 -7.46 3.13
CA LEU A 203 -10.35 -8.63 2.85
C LEU A 203 -9.91 -9.26 4.17
N THR A 204 -9.17 -10.35 4.10
CA THR A 204 -8.64 -11.04 5.27
C THR A 204 -7.12 -10.90 5.33
N ASN A 205 -6.52 -11.18 6.49
CA ASN A 205 -5.07 -11.22 6.61
C ASN A 205 -4.45 -12.34 5.77
N ASP A 206 -5.21 -13.40 5.44
CA ASP A 206 -4.78 -14.47 4.55
C ASP A 206 -4.59 -14.00 3.09
N ASP A 207 -5.16 -12.86 2.74
CA ASP A 207 -4.96 -12.22 1.43
C ASP A 207 -3.66 -11.41 1.37
N LEU A 208 -2.95 -11.26 2.49
CA LEU A 208 -1.72 -10.50 2.59
C LEU A 208 -0.48 -11.41 2.62
N ILE A 209 0.61 -10.88 2.10
CA ILE A 209 1.96 -11.43 2.20
C ILE A 209 2.93 -10.29 2.53
N LEU A 210 4.09 -10.66 3.07
CA LEU A 210 5.19 -9.71 3.26
C LEU A 210 6.15 -9.77 2.07
N VAL A 211 6.41 -8.61 1.46
CA VAL A 211 7.29 -8.49 0.29
C VAL A 211 8.35 -7.43 0.51
N GLN A 212 9.47 -7.57 -0.17
CA GLN A 212 10.54 -6.59 -0.22
C GLN A 212 10.44 -5.75 -1.50
N LYS A 213 10.77 -4.47 -1.41
CA LYS A 213 10.84 -3.60 -2.59
C LYS A 213 12.14 -3.86 -3.35
N TRP A 214 12.00 -3.95 -4.67
CA TRP A 214 13.10 -4.04 -5.61
C TRP A 214 13.05 -2.85 -6.56
N ASP A 215 14.18 -2.24 -6.85
CA ASP A 215 14.31 -1.20 -7.86
C ASP A 215 14.90 -1.79 -9.13
N PHE A 216 14.29 -1.41 -10.26
CA PHE A 216 14.75 -1.73 -11.60
C PHE A 216 15.05 -0.42 -12.31
N THR A 217 16.27 -0.25 -12.77
CA THR A 217 16.61 0.85 -13.68
C THR A 217 16.79 0.30 -15.09
N PRO A 218 16.40 1.03 -16.14
CA PRO A 218 16.48 0.56 -17.52
C PRO A 218 17.90 0.15 -17.94
N ASP A 219 18.90 0.76 -17.31
CA ASP A 219 20.31 0.54 -17.62
C ASP A 219 20.97 -0.54 -16.74
N ASP A 220 20.28 -1.00 -15.68
CA ASP A 220 20.80 -2.02 -14.78
C ASP A 220 20.47 -3.42 -15.30
N THR A 221 21.50 -4.23 -15.45
CA THR A 221 21.36 -5.65 -15.80
C THR A 221 20.86 -6.51 -14.64
N LYS A 222 20.81 -5.97 -13.42
CA LYS A 222 20.39 -6.68 -12.20
C LYS A 222 19.51 -5.77 -11.34
N PRO A 223 18.37 -6.30 -10.87
CA PRO A 223 17.55 -5.57 -9.91
C PRO A 223 18.29 -5.40 -8.57
N HIS A 224 18.07 -4.26 -7.92
CA HIS A 224 18.60 -3.97 -6.59
C HIS A 224 17.48 -4.10 -5.55
N SER A 225 17.71 -4.94 -4.53
CA SER A 225 16.82 -5.02 -3.39
C SER A 225 17.02 -3.82 -2.48
N LEU A 226 15.90 -3.26 -2.00
CA LEU A 226 15.91 -2.23 -0.97
C LEU A 226 15.45 -2.83 0.37
N SER A 227 16.02 -2.35 1.46
CA SER A 227 15.59 -2.75 2.82
C SER A 227 14.25 -2.09 3.20
N ILE A 228 13.28 -2.15 2.28
CA ILE A 228 11.92 -1.64 2.43
C ILE A 228 10.95 -2.80 2.29
N TYR A 229 10.27 -3.12 3.38
CA TYR A 229 9.35 -4.25 3.48
C TYR A 229 7.92 -3.75 3.58
N ARG A 230 6.97 -4.46 2.97
CA ARG A 230 5.59 -4.03 2.85
C ARG A 230 4.64 -5.21 2.97
N GLU A 231 3.54 -5.00 3.67
CA GLU A 231 2.37 -5.85 3.51
C GLU A 231 1.78 -5.62 2.13
N ALA A 232 1.48 -6.67 1.39
CA ALA A 232 0.92 -6.58 0.05
C ALA A 232 -0.15 -7.65 -0.16
N LEU A 233 -1.15 -7.36 -0.96
CA LEU A 233 -2.07 -8.38 -1.43
C LEU A 233 -1.30 -9.42 -2.24
N ARG A 234 -1.54 -10.69 -1.96
CA ARG A 234 -0.95 -11.79 -2.72
C ARG A 234 -1.52 -11.85 -4.15
N PRO A 235 -0.78 -12.42 -5.11
CA PRO A 235 -1.32 -12.72 -6.44
C PRO A 235 -2.58 -13.58 -6.35
N GLY A 236 -3.58 -13.30 -7.18
CA GLY A 236 -4.85 -14.01 -7.21
C GLY A 236 -5.89 -13.51 -6.21
N THR A 237 -5.60 -12.48 -5.41
CA THR A 237 -6.60 -11.89 -4.51
C THR A 237 -7.70 -11.23 -5.32
N LYS A 238 -8.96 -11.63 -5.03
CA LYS A 238 -10.17 -11.09 -5.65
C LYS A 238 -10.69 -9.88 -4.86
N MET A 239 -11.01 -8.81 -5.57
CA MET A 239 -11.59 -7.60 -5.00
C MET A 239 -12.82 -7.17 -5.78
N GLU A 240 -13.85 -6.71 -5.10
CA GLU A 240 -15.08 -6.21 -5.72
C GLU A 240 -15.30 -4.75 -5.34
N PHE A 241 -15.70 -3.94 -6.32
CA PHE A 241 -15.98 -2.52 -6.19
C PHE A 241 -17.30 -2.18 -6.86
N GLU A 242 -17.86 -1.03 -6.47
CA GLU A 242 -18.97 -0.40 -7.16
C GLU A 242 -18.51 0.92 -7.79
N ILE A 243 -18.81 1.09 -9.06
CA ILE A 243 -18.60 2.35 -9.78
C ILE A 243 -19.95 2.97 -10.05
N ILE A 244 -20.11 4.23 -9.69
CA ILE A 244 -21.33 5.00 -9.92
C ILE A 244 -20.97 6.20 -10.80
N THR A 245 -21.70 6.36 -11.91
CA THR A 245 -21.53 7.49 -12.83
C THR A 245 -22.85 8.23 -12.99
N ALA A 246 -22.83 9.54 -13.23
CA ALA A 246 -24.00 10.29 -13.62
C ALA A 246 -24.43 9.91 -15.04
N LEU A 247 -25.75 9.75 -15.27
CA LEU A 247 -26.31 9.60 -16.62
C LEU A 247 -26.14 10.91 -17.38
N GLY A 248 -25.62 10.83 -18.58
CA GLY A 248 -25.30 11.99 -19.42
C GLY A 248 -23.82 12.18 -19.69
N LEU A 249 -22.96 11.41 -19.00
CA LEU A 249 -21.53 11.35 -19.30
C LEU A 249 -21.24 10.50 -20.57
N GLU A 250 -22.24 9.91 -21.18
CA GLU A 250 -22.12 8.97 -22.32
C GLU A 250 -21.83 9.65 -23.65
N GLY A 251 -21.89 10.99 -23.69
CA GLY A 251 -21.61 11.79 -24.87
C GLY A 251 -20.19 12.37 -24.88
N GLY A 252 -19.57 12.39 -26.06
CA GLY A 252 -18.23 12.98 -26.25
C GLY A 252 -17.13 12.21 -25.54
N ARG A 253 -16.08 12.93 -25.09
CA ARG A 253 -14.90 12.32 -24.44
C ARG A 253 -15.20 11.56 -23.16
N ALA A 254 -16.28 11.90 -22.47
CA ALA A 254 -16.69 11.18 -21.29
C ALA A 254 -17.24 9.80 -21.62
N GLY A 255 -18.01 9.69 -22.70
CA GLY A 255 -18.54 8.42 -23.16
C GLY A 255 -17.46 7.50 -23.67
N GLU A 256 -16.47 8.02 -24.38
CA GLU A 256 -15.29 7.25 -24.80
C GLU A 256 -14.53 6.69 -23.60
N LEU A 257 -14.35 7.49 -22.55
CA LEU A 257 -13.70 7.07 -21.32
C LEU A 257 -14.48 5.96 -20.60
N ILE A 258 -15.79 6.14 -20.44
CA ILE A 258 -16.64 5.17 -19.74
C ILE A 258 -16.76 3.86 -20.51
N SER A 259 -16.77 3.91 -21.85
CA SER A 259 -16.82 2.73 -22.68
C SER A 259 -15.48 1.96 -22.74
N SER A 260 -14.39 2.58 -22.29
CA SER A 260 -13.07 1.95 -22.17
C SER A 260 -12.82 1.31 -20.80
N LEU A 261 -13.70 1.55 -19.84
CA LEU A 261 -13.73 0.88 -18.53
C LEU A 261 -14.55 -0.42 -18.62
#